data_6795a90394ee5d0307f12c9123978a08
#
_entry.id   6795a90394ee5d0307f12c9123978a08
#
_cell.length_a   1.000
_cell.length_b   1.000
_cell.length_c   1.000
_cell.angle_alpha   90.00
_cell.angle_beta   90.00
_cell.angle_gamma   90.00
#
_symmetry.space_group_name_H-M   'P 1'
#
loop_
_entity.id
_entity.type
_entity.pdbx_description
1 polymer ?
#
loop_
_entity_poly.entity_id
_entity_poly.type
_entity_poly.pdbx_seq_one_letter_code
_entity_poly.pdbx_strand_id
1 'polypeptide(L)'
;MKIQTGTGRAAAAAGGLFHIRNRSKFRGGQSGFCAFCTKTSCYGSGSAKSGRNKGLALIMVLWIVAALSLLVVGMSQTVRGQVRAAQAVSEQVAAQALAEGAIALALQQLKAEGARPEGMAATRVSYGGVEMQVLVQPLSGLISLNAAQPPLLSALLQVAGGVPEKQADQLAHAIDTWRAGGTGDATRRVPRRQFESADDLLLVPGMDYATYARIRPLVTADTYQHTNVNPLAAPLPVLLVLARGNAAVAQRIASRRDAGEAGVDTTGLDPALTGAGFSQFFRVTARVPLDAGRIFSLAHDVTLSAYSSSIAPWRTLRTQGQVLPAGS
;
A
#
# COMPACT_ATOMS: atom_id res chain seq x y z
N MET A 1 23.75 1.39 55.44
CA MET A 1 23.58 2.59 56.30
C MET A 1 22.46 3.46 55.73
N LYS A 2 21.38 3.53 56.54
CA LYS A 2 20.19 4.39 56.46
C LYS A 2 19.38 4.55 55.16
N ILE A 3 18.28 3.87 55.22
CA ILE A 3 16.96 4.05 54.60
C ILE A 3 16.41 5.46 54.96
N GLN A 4 15.80 6.12 53.98
CA GLN A 4 14.76 7.09 54.27
C GLN A 4 13.60 6.91 53.31
N THR A 5 12.52 6.46 53.87
CA THR A 5 11.17 6.36 53.34
C THR A 5 10.56 7.78 53.37
N GLY A 6 9.97 8.19 52.25
CA GLY A 6 9.16 9.40 52.13
C GLY A 6 7.79 9.05 51.50
N THR A 7 6.83 8.86 52.39
CA THR A 7 5.40 8.82 52.12
C THR A 7 4.86 10.21 51.81
N GLY A 8 4.08 10.39 50.77
CA GLY A 8 3.45 11.67 50.49
C GLY A 8 2.38 11.65 49.42
N ARG A 9 1.16 11.34 49.84
CA ARG A 9 -0.14 11.92 49.39
C ARG A 9 -0.63 11.78 47.96
N ALA A 10 -1.71 11.03 47.92
CA ALA A 10 -2.77 11.06 46.93
C ALA A 10 -3.33 12.46 46.68
N ALA A 11 -3.56 12.81 45.44
CA ALA A 11 -4.52 13.81 45.01
C ALA A 11 -5.32 13.26 43.86
N ALA A 12 -6.57 12.95 44.16
CA ALA A 12 -7.64 12.69 43.20
C ALA A 12 -8.03 14.04 42.57
N ALA A 13 -8.12 14.08 41.24
CA ALA A 13 -8.88 15.09 40.54
C ALA A 13 -9.37 14.53 39.21
N ALA A 14 -10.62 14.24 39.21
CA ALA A 14 -11.64 14.78 38.34
C ALA A 14 -11.63 14.32 36.88
N GLY A 15 -12.61 13.47 36.62
CA GLY A 15 -13.14 13.11 35.33
C GLY A 15 -13.54 14.30 34.47
N GLY A 16 -13.05 14.27 33.24
CA GLY A 16 -13.52 15.07 32.14
C GLY A 16 -14.24 14.19 31.13
N LEU A 17 -15.54 14.01 31.33
CA LEU A 17 -16.43 13.49 30.30
C LEU A 17 -16.44 14.49 29.13
N PHE A 18 -15.76 14.15 28.03
CA PHE A 18 -15.98 14.86 26.77
C PHE A 18 -17.26 14.34 26.12
N HIS A 19 -18.34 15.05 26.43
CA HIS A 19 -19.64 14.89 25.78
C HIS A 19 -19.55 15.58 24.41
N ILE A 20 -19.29 14.79 23.36
CA ILE A 20 -19.44 15.28 21.99
C ILE A 20 -20.93 15.31 21.68
N ARG A 21 -21.51 16.48 21.88
CA ARG A 21 -22.89 16.80 21.54
C ARG A 21 -22.95 17.11 20.02
N ASN A 22 -23.11 16.09 19.20
CA ASN A 22 -23.37 16.27 17.77
C ASN A 22 -24.82 16.75 17.56
N ARG A 23 -24.96 18.08 17.44
CA ARG A 23 -26.23 18.76 17.12
C ARG A 23 -26.24 19.03 15.61
N SER A 24 -26.54 18.03 14.81
CA SER A 24 -26.97 18.28 13.43
C SER A 24 -28.42 18.74 13.44
N LYS A 25 -28.61 20.06 13.36
CA LYS A 25 -29.89 20.68 13.03
C LYS A 25 -30.22 20.36 11.57
N PHE A 26 -30.99 19.32 11.34
CA PHE A 26 -31.70 19.11 10.08
C PHE A 26 -32.87 20.12 10.05
N ARG A 27 -32.69 21.20 9.34
CA ARG A 27 -33.73 22.18 9.02
C ARG A 27 -34.53 21.59 7.87
N GLY A 28 -35.69 21.01 8.20
CA GLY A 28 -36.69 20.59 7.23
C GLY A 28 -37.22 21.79 6.48
N GLY A 29 -36.93 21.87 5.22
CA GLY A 29 -37.63 22.73 4.26
C GLY A 29 -38.94 22.04 3.87
N GLN A 30 -40.04 22.45 4.47
CA GLN A 30 -41.37 22.17 3.96
C GLN A 30 -41.58 23.05 2.74
N SER A 31 -41.45 22.50 1.56
CA SER A 31 -41.97 23.10 0.33
C SER A 31 -43.46 22.75 0.25
N GLY A 32 -44.27 23.79 0.28
CA GLY A 32 -45.70 23.78 0.28
C GLY A 32 -46.32 23.01 -0.87
N PHE A 33 -47.21 22.13 -0.53
CA PHE A 33 -48.21 21.60 -1.44
C PHE A 33 -49.23 22.70 -1.66
N CYS A 34 -49.23 23.37 -2.82
CA CYS A 34 -50.30 24.23 -3.26
C CYS A 34 -51.56 23.37 -3.48
N ALA A 35 -52.51 23.54 -2.60
CA ALA A 35 -53.86 23.06 -2.80
C ALA A 35 -54.45 23.82 -4.01
N PHE A 36 -54.59 23.11 -5.11
CA PHE A 36 -55.36 23.63 -6.27
C PHE A 36 -56.84 23.52 -5.94
N CYS A 37 -57.43 24.69 -5.58
CA CYS A 37 -58.84 24.87 -5.34
C CYS A 37 -59.57 24.79 -6.66
N THR A 38 -60.19 23.67 -6.99
CA THR A 38 -61.07 23.55 -8.15
C THR A 38 -62.43 24.14 -7.81
N LYS A 39 -62.71 25.30 -8.41
CA LYS A 39 -64.05 25.87 -8.51
C LYS A 39 -64.96 24.89 -9.26
N THR A 40 -65.89 24.31 -8.57
CA THR A 40 -67.03 23.60 -9.14
C THR A 40 -67.97 24.61 -9.83
N SER A 41 -67.97 24.62 -11.15
CA SER A 41 -69.04 25.25 -11.93
C SER A 41 -69.97 24.15 -12.44
N CYS A 42 -71.15 24.08 -11.86
CA CYS A 42 -72.23 23.25 -12.35
C CYS A 42 -72.77 23.91 -13.61
N TYR A 43 -72.68 23.30 -14.79
CA TYR A 43 -73.59 23.55 -15.87
C TYR A 43 -73.64 22.36 -16.84
N GLY A 44 -74.81 21.89 -17.16
CA GLY A 44 -75.15 21.24 -18.42
C GLY A 44 -75.17 19.72 -18.44
N SER A 45 -76.28 19.16 -18.14
CA SER A 45 -76.73 17.84 -18.56
C SER A 45 -76.60 17.70 -20.10
N GLY A 46 -75.53 17.09 -20.53
CA GLY A 46 -75.34 16.67 -21.93
C GLY A 46 -75.10 15.17 -21.93
N SER A 47 -76.12 14.42 -22.32
CA SER A 47 -76.01 12.99 -22.60
C SER A 47 -74.98 12.72 -23.72
N ALA A 48 -73.74 12.52 -23.35
CA ALA A 48 -72.71 12.07 -24.30
C ALA A 48 -72.62 10.56 -24.27
N LYS A 49 -72.98 9.97 -25.40
CA LYS A 49 -72.82 8.55 -25.71
C LYS A 49 -71.44 8.02 -25.26
N SER A 50 -71.43 7.14 -24.26
CA SER A 50 -70.27 6.39 -23.86
C SER A 50 -69.89 5.42 -24.97
N GLY A 51 -69.15 5.94 -25.96
CA GLY A 51 -68.50 5.16 -27.03
C GLY A 51 -67.17 4.59 -26.54
N ARG A 52 -67.10 3.33 -26.35
CA ARG A 52 -65.98 2.40 -26.53
C ARG A 52 -64.52 2.91 -26.38
N ASN A 53 -64.15 3.38 -25.24
CA ASN A 53 -62.74 3.64 -24.94
C ASN A 53 -62.10 2.58 -24.04
N LYS A 54 -62.68 1.37 -23.99
CA LYS A 54 -62.17 0.27 -23.15
C LYS A 54 -60.82 -0.23 -23.60
N GLY A 55 -60.41 -0.07 -24.86
CA GLY A 55 -59.11 -0.48 -25.37
C GLY A 55 -57.96 0.47 -25.00
N LEU A 56 -58.22 1.79 -24.97
CA LEU A 56 -57.22 2.79 -24.63
C LEU A 56 -56.78 2.73 -23.16
N ALA A 57 -57.71 2.46 -22.25
CA ALA A 57 -57.43 2.31 -20.82
C ALA A 57 -56.50 1.12 -20.56
N LEU A 58 -56.71 0.00 -21.26
CA LEU A 58 -55.88 -1.19 -21.12
C LEU A 58 -54.46 -1.00 -21.62
N ILE A 59 -54.28 -0.28 -22.73
CA ILE A 59 -52.98 0.09 -23.25
C ILE A 59 -52.25 1.04 -22.30
N MET A 60 -52.90 2.04 -21.70
CA MET A 60 -52.31 2.93 -20.70
C MET A 60 -51.84 2.17 -19.47
N VAL A 61 -52.64 1.26 -18.94
CA VAL A 61 -52.25 0.42 -17.81
C VAL A 61 -51.05 -0.45 -18.13
N LEU A 62 -51.02 -1.03 -19.34
CA LEU A 62 -49.88 -1.85 -19.78
C LEU A 62 -48.58 -1.02 -19.89
N TRP A 63 -48.65 0.21 -20.42
CA TRP A 63 -47.55 1.15 -20.45
C TRP A 63 -47.07 1.55 -19.06
N ILE A 64 -47.97 1.82 -18.13
CA ILE A 64 -47.62 2.18 -16.75
C ILE A 64 -46.93 0.98 -16.06
N VAL A 65 -47.47 -0.25 -16.22
CA VAL A 65 -46.82 -1.45 -15.66
C VAL A 65 -45.47 -1.68 -16.26
N ALA A 66 -45.31 -1.52 -17.58
CA ALA A 66 -44.02 -1.64 -18.26
C ALA A 66 -43.01 -0.59 -17.73
N ALA A 67 -43.42 0.67 -17.60
CA ALA A 67 -42.59 1.74 -17.07
C ALA A 67 -42.16 1.48 -15.62
N LEU A 68 -43.09 1.04 -14.76
CA LEU A 68 -42.80 0.69 -13.37
C LEU A 68 -41.85 -0.51 -13.27
N SER A 69 -42.04 -1.52 -14.14
CA SER A 69 -41.16 -2.69 -14.20
C SER A 69 -39.71 -2.30 -14.57
N LEU A 70 -39.52 -1.41 -15.53
CA LEU A 70 -38.21 -0.89 -15.90
C LEU A 70 -37.56 -0.09 -14.76
N LEU A 71 -38.35 0.68 -14.03
CA LEU A 71 -37.88 1.47 -12.89
C LEU A 71 -37.41 0.56 -11.74
N VAL A 72 -38.18 -0.50 -11.41
CA VAL A 72 -37.79 -1.48 -10.39
C VAL A 72 -36.51 -2.23 -10.77
N VAL A 73 -36.37 -2.64 -12.03
CA VAL A 73 -35.15 -3.30 -12.52
C VAL A 73 -33.94 -2.35 -12.38
N GLY A 74 -34.08 -1.09 -12.77
CA GLY A 74 -33.01 -0.09 -12.64
C GLY A 74 -32.56 0.13 -11.19
N MET A 75 -33.50 0.27 -10.26
CA MET A 75 -33.17 0.41 -8.83
C MET A 75 -32.48 -0.84 -8.26
N SER A 76 -32.92 -2.04 -8.65
CA SER A 76 -32.34 -3.29 -8.16
C SER A 76 -30.86 -3.45 -8.59
N GLN A 77 -30.51 -3.00 -9.78
CA GLN A 77 -29.13 -3.03 -10.28
C GLN A 77 -28.21 -2.10 -9.45
N THR A 78 -28.68 -0.89 -9.15
CA THR A 78 -27.93 0.11 -8.36
C THR A 78 -27.68 -0.39 -6.94
N VAL A 79 -28.69 -0.94 -6.27
CA VAL A 79 -28.57 -1.46 -4.91
C VAL A 79 -27.60 -2.63 -4.84
N ARG A 80 -27.68 -3.58 -5.79
CA ARG A 80 -26.74 -4.71 -5.85
C ARG A 80 -25.29 -4.25 -6.05
N GLY A 81 -25.07 -3.21 -6.87
CA GLY A 81 -23.75 -2.61 -7.05
C GLY A 81 -23.21 -1.99 -5.76
N GLN A 82 -24.05 -1.23 -5.03
CA GLN A 82 -23.66 -0.61 -3.76
C GLN A 82 -23.36 -1.66 -2.67
N VAL A 83 -24.15 -2.72 -2.56
CA VAL A 83 -23.92 -3.81 -1.59
C VAL A 83 -22.58 -4.50 -1.87
N ARG A 84 -22.29 -4.83 -3.15
CA ARG A 84 -21.00 -5.44 -3.53
C ARG A 84 -19.82 -4.51 -3.24
N ALA A 85 -19.95 -3.22 -3.52
CA ALA A 85 -18.91 -2.24 -3.21
C ALA A 85 -18.69 -2.13 -1.70
N ALA A 86 -19.75 -2.08 -0.89
CA ALA A 86 -19.65 -2.04 0.57
C ALA A 86 -19.02 -3.31 1.13
N GLN A 87 -19.36 -4.49 0.60
CA GLN A 87 -18.75 -5.76 0.98
C GLN A 87 -17.25 -5.79 0.67
N ALA A 88 -16.85 -5.33 -0.54
CA ALA A 88 -15.44 -5.28 -0.93
C ALA A 88 -14.61 -4.35 -0.02
N VAL A 89 -15.17 -3.20 0.37
CA VAL A 89 -14.52 -2.29 1.33
C VAL A 89 -14.42 -2.93 2.71
N SER A 90 -15.48 -3.58 3.19
CA SER A 90 -15.47 -4.27 4.48
C SER A 90 -14.44 -5.40 4.51
N GLU A 91 -14.37 -6.21 3.45
CA GLU A 91 -13.37 -7.27 3.29
C GLU A 91 -11.94 -6.71 3.31
N GLN A 92 -11.69 -5.61 2.61
CA GLN A 92 -10.38 -4.97 2.58
C GLN A 92 -9.98 -4.42 3.95
N VAL A 93 -10.89 -3.78 4.69
CA VAL A 93 -10.62 -3.28 6.04
C VAL A 93 -10.33 -4.42 7.02
N ALA A 94 -11.09 -5.51 6.94
CA ALA A 94 -10.84 -6.70 7.76
C ALA A 94 -9.48 -7.32 7.44
N ALA A 95 -9.15 -7.45 6.15
CA ALA A 95 -7.84 -7.95 5.71
C ALA A 95 -6.68 -7.05 6.15
N GLN A 96 -6.87 -5.74 6.11
CA GLN A 96 -5.87 -4.80 6.62
C GLN A 96 -5.63 -4.99 8.12
N ALA A 97 -6.68 -5.10 8.93
CA ALA A 97 -6.56 -5.32 10.37
C ALA A 97 -5.86 -6.65 10.69
N LEU A 98 -6.18 -7.73 9.95
CA LEU A 98 -5.50 -9.02 10.08
C LEU A 98 -4.01 -8.93 9.71
N ALA A 99 -3.70 -8.23 8.61
CA ALA A 99 -2.32 -8.03 8.17
C ALA A 99 -1.50 -7.22 9.19
N GLU A 100 -2.06 -6.14 9.75
CA GLU A 100 -1.42 -5.33 10.80
C GLU A 100 -1.15 -6.17 12.05
N GLY A 101 -2.12 -6.99 12.47
CA GLY A 101 -1.94 -7.93 13.59
C GLY A 101 -0.84 -8.94 13.32
N ALA A 102 -0.81 -9.55 12.13
CA ALA A 102 0.21 -10.51 11.75
C ALA A 102 1.63 -9.89 11.71
N ILE A 103 1.77 -8.67 11.16
CA ILE A 103 3.03 -7.92 11.16
C ILE A 103 3.48 -7.62 12.59
N ALA A 104 2.57 -7.17 13.45
CA ALA A 104 2.91 -6.88 14.85
C ALA A 104 3.38 -8.11 15.60
N LEU A 105 2.73 -9.27 15.42
CA LEU A 105 3.15 -10.53 16.02
C LEU A 105 4.52 -10.99 15.50
N ALA A 106 4.75 -10.91 14.20
CA ALA A 106 6.05 -11.26 13.61
C ALA A 106 7.19 -10.37 14.12
N LEU A 107 6.95 -9.06 14.23
CA LEU A 107 7.92 -8.10 14.77
C LEU A 107 8.18 -8.33 16.26
N GLN A 108 7.16 -8.68 17.03
CA GLN A 108 7.29 -9.01 18.44
C GLN A 108 8.11 -10.28 18.64
N GLN A 109 7.86 -11.31 17.84
CA GLN A 109 8.65 -12.54 17.87
C GLN A 109 10.11 -12.27 17.50
N LEU A 110 10.35 -11.55 16.40
CA LEU A 110 11.70 -11.18 15.96
C LEU A 110 12.47 -10.42 17.04
N LYS A 111 11.78 -9.54 17.76
CA LYS A 111 12.37 -8.76 18.86
C LYS A 111 12.65 -9.64 20.08
N ALA A 112 11.76 -10.57 20.41
CA ALA A 112 11.91 -11.48 21.55
C ALA A 112 13.09 -12.46 21.34
N GLU A 113 13.28 -12.93 20.13
CA GLU A 113 14.40 -13.80 19.76
C GLU A 113 15.74 -13.07 19.71
N GLY A 114 15.73 -11.72 19.73
CA GLY A 114 16.94 -10.91 19.53
C GLY A 114 17.56 -11.08 18.15
N ALA A 115 16.87 -11.80 17.26
CA ALA A 115 17.36 -12.14 15.94
C ALA A 115 17.36 -10.91 15.03
N ARG A 116 18.45 -10.72 14.31
CA ARG A 116 18.54 -9.78 13.20
C ARG A 116 18.74 -10.60 11.93
N PRO A 117 17.68 -10.88 11.17
CA PRO A 117 17.84 -11.67 9.97
C PRO A 117 18.79 -10.96 8.99
N GLU A 118 19.84 -11.66 8.60
CA GLU A 118 20.78 -11.19 7.58
C GLU A 118 20.21 -11.33 6.17
N GLY A 119 19.24 -12.22 6.02
CA GLY A 119 18.58 -12.53 4.76
C GLY A 119 17.06 -12.42 4.85
N MET A 120 16.39 -12.80 3.77
CA MET A 120 14.93 -12.90 3.72
C MET A 120 14.48 -14.07 4.61
N ALA A 121 13.50 -13.81 5.47
CA ALA A 121 12.88 -14.83 6.33
C ALA A 121 11.37 -14.82 6.11
N ALA A 122 10.78 -15.99 5.94
CA ALA A 122 9.34 -16.16 5.85
C ALA A 122 8.84 -16.93 7.06
N THR A 123 7.81 -16.41 7.72
CA THR A 123 7.14 -17.08 8.83
C THR A 123 5.65 -17.19 8.57
N ARG A 124 5.00 -18.18 9.17
CA ARG A 124 3.55 -18.30 9.14
C ARG A 124 3.00 -17.81 10.46
N VAL A 125 2.01 -16.93 10.39
CA VAL A 125 1.34 -16.36 11.56
C VAL A 125 -0.14 -16.69 11.45
N SER A 126 -0.69 -17.28 12.52
CA SER A 126 -2.14 -17.47 12.65
C SER A 126 -2.69 -16.38 13.56
N TYR A 127 -3.60 -15.56 13.03
CA TYR A 127 -4.26 -14.49 13.76
C TYR A 127 -5.70 -14.33 13.29
N GLY A 128 -6.64 -14.19 14.24
CA GLY A 128 -8.07 -14.08 13.91
C GLY A 128 -8.64 -15.32 13.20
N GLY A 129 -8.04 -16.50 13.37
CA GLY A 129 -8.47 -17.74 12.70
C GLY A 129 -8.01 -17.84 11.23
N VAL A 130 -7.21 -16.89 10.75
CA VAL A 130 -6.64 -16.90 9.39
C VAL A 130 -5.14 -17.17 9.47
N GLU A 131 -4.66 -18.12 8.66
CA GLU A 131 -3.22 -18.38 8.49
C GLU A 131 -2.67 -17.45 7.40
N MET A 132 -1.62 -16.71 7.73
CA MET A 132 -1.02 -15.71 6.88
C MET A 132 0.48 -15.94 6.77
N GLN A 133 1.02 -15.66 5.58
CA GLN A 133 2.45 -15.63 5.38
C GLN A 133 2.98 -14.22 5.65
N VAL A 134 3.96 -14.12 6.53
CA VAL A 134 4.69 -12.87 6.80
C VAL A 134 6.13 -13.03 6.32
N LEU A 135 6.55 -12.16 5.43
CA LEU A 135 7.90 -12.08 4.89
C LEU A 135 8.63 -10.92 5.56
N VAL A 136 9.78 -11.20 6.15
CA VAL A 136 10.70 -10.20 6.71
C VAL A 136 11.90 -10.09 5.78
N GLN A 137 12.11 -8.92 5.21
CA GLN A 137 13.18 -8.62 4.27
C GLN A 137 14.01 -7.45 4.77
N PRO A 138 15.33 -7.61 5.01
CA PRO A 138 16.22 -6.49 5.26
C PRO A 138 16.25 -5.53 4.07
N LEU A 139 16.14 -4.22 4.30
CA LEU A 139 16.18 -3.24 3.21
C LEU A 139 17.55 -3.13 2.54
N SER A 140 18.61 -3.66 3.17
CA SER A 140 19.93 -3.81 2.53
C SER A 140 19.94 -4.72 1.30
N GLY A 141 18.88 -5.52 1.12
CA GLY A 141 18.66 -6.34 -0.08
C GLY A 141 18.00 -5.60 -1.24
N LEU A 142 17.59 -4.34 -1.05
CA LEU A 142 17.07 -3.48 -2.11
C LEU A 142 18.13 -2.44 -2.52
N ILE A 143 17.96 -1.83 -3.68
CA ILE A 143 18.89 -0.81 -4.18
C ILE A 143 18.49 0.54 -3.59
N SER A 144 19.40 1.16 -2.83
CA SER A 144 19.15 2.48 -2.22
C SER A 144 19.23 3.59 -3.25
N LEU A 145 18.11 4.32 -3.44
CA LEU A 145 18.09 5.49 -4.34
C LEU A 145 18.99 6.62 -3.85
N ASN A 146 19.22 6.71 -2.54
CA ASN A 146 20.01 7.79 -1.93
C ASN A 146 21.50 7.52 -1.86
N ALA A 147 21.92 6.26 -1.99
CA ALA A 147 23.33 5.88 -1.79
C ALA A 147 23.94 5.05 -2.92
N ALA A 148 23.14 4.34 -3.73
CA ALA A 148 23.65 3.50 -4.80
C ALA A 148 24.51 4.30 -5.79
N GLN A 149 25.63 3.72 -6.15
CA GLN A 149 26.55 4.33 -7.11
C GLN A 149 26.00 4.24 -8.55
N PRO A 150 26.38 5.13 -9.47
CA PRO A 150 25.92 5.12 -10.86
C PRO A 150 26.03 3.77 -11.58
N PRO A 151 27.11 2.95 -11.41
CA PRO A 151 27.17 1.63 -12.03
C PRO A 151 26.09 0.65 -11.57
N LEU A 152 25.66 0.72 -10.30
CA LEU A 152 24.56 -0.10 -9.78
C LEU A 152 23.21 0.38 -10.32
N LEU A 153 23.02 1.70 -10.39
CA LEU A 153 21.79 2.29 -10.96
C LEU A 153 21.69 1.98 -12.46
N SER A 154 22.80 2.06 -13.20
CA SER A 154 22.84 1.69 -14.62
C SER A 154 22.48 0.21 -14.81
N ALA A 155 23.06 -0.71 -14.02
CA ALA A 155 22.72 -2.12 -14.06
C ALA A 155 21.26 -2.38 -13.75
N LEU A 156 20.68 -1.69 -12.77
CA LEU A 156 19.25 -1.75 -12.45
C LEU A 156 18.39 -1.35 -13.65
N LEU A 157 18.70 -0.21 -14.27
CA LEU A 157 17.95 0.33 -15.41
C LEU A 157 18.07 -0.58 -16.65
N GLN A 158 19.24 -1.17 -16.88
CA GLN A 158 19.45 -2.10 -18.00
C GLN A 158 18.69 -3.42 -17.78
N VAL A 159 18.94 -4.08 -16.65
CA VAL A 159 18.48 -5.45 -16.43
C VAL A 159 17.00 -5.50 -16.03
N ALA A 160 16.60 -4.66 -15.10
CA ALA A 160 15.21 -4.64 -14.60
C ALA A 160 14.35 -3.63 -15.36
N GLY A 161 14.90 -2.45 -15.69
CA GLY A 161 14.20 -1.42 -16.45
C GLY A 161 14.06 -1.75 -17.95
N GLY A 162 14.92 -2.62 -18.50
CA GLY A 162 14.93 -2.93 -19.93
C GLY A 162 15.38 -1.76 -20.80
N VAL A 163 16.16 -0.85 -20.23
CA VAL A 163 16.66 0.36 -20.90
C VAL A 163 17.98 0.04 -21.62
N PRO A 164 18.20 0.51 -22.86
CA PRO A 164 19.49 0.36 -23.54
C PRO A 164 20.65 0.96 -22.73
N GLU A 165 21.85 0.35 -22.77
CA GLU A 165 23.00 0.69 -21.95
C GLU A 165 23.29 2.20 -21.91
N LYS A 166 23.45 2.84 -23.07
CA LYS A 166 23.73 4.28 -23.14
C LYS A 166 22.69 5.16 -22.46
N GLN A 167 21.43 4.79 -22.60
CA GLN A 167 20.32 5.52 -21.99
C GLN A 167 20.26 5.23 -20.47
N ALA A 168 20.56 4.01 -20.05
CA ALA A 168 20.64 3.63 -18.65
C ALA A 168 21.74 4.38 -17.92
N ASP A 169 22.91 4.56 -18.55
CA ASP A 169 23.99 5.36 -18.00
C ASP A 169 23.59 6.84 -17.86
N GLN A 170 22.95 7.39 -18.88
CA GLN A 170 22.43 8.76 -18.82
C GLN A 170 21.42 8.96 -17.70
N LEU A 171 20.47 8.02 -17.54
CA LEU A 171 19.49 8.05 -16.45
C LEU A 171 20.14 7.87 -15.08
N ALA A 172 21.14 6.98 -14.96
CA ALA A 172 21.88 6.80 -13.71
C ALA A 172 22.61 8.09 -13.30
N HIS A 173 23.21 8.78 -14.25
CA HIS A 173 23.81 10.11 -14.03
C HIS A 173 22.76 11.18 -13.73
N ALA A 174 21.58 11.13 -14.35
CA ALA A 174 20.49 12.05 -14.06
C ALA A 174 19.98 11.87 -12.61
N ILE A 175 19.87 10.62 -12.13
CA ILE A 175 19.53 10.30 -10.72
C ILE A 175 20.60 10.88 -9.78
N ASP A 176 21.88 10.70 -10.11
CA ASP A 176 22.97 11.22 -9.29
C ASP A 176 23.01 12.75 -9.27
N THR A 177 22.82 13.40 -10.42
CA THR A 177 22.70 14.85 -10.53
C THR A 177 21.50 15.39 -9.78
N TRP A 178 20.36 14.68 -9.83
CA TRP A 178 19.17 15.06 -9.07
C TRP A 178 19.44 15.04 -7.57
N ARG A 179 20.14 14.00 -7.06
CA ARG A 179 20.59 13.92 -5.66
C ARG A 179 21.53 15.03 -5.26
N ALA A 180 22.41 15.42 -6.16
CA ALA A 180 23.36 16.52 -5.93
C ALA A 180 22.70 17.90 -5.86
N GLY A 181 21.38 18.00 -6.15
CA GLY A 181 20.63 19.26 -6.13
C GLY A 181 20.47 19.90 -7.51
N GLY A 182 20.79 19.19 -8.59
CA GLY A 182 20.76 19.67 -9.98
C GLY A 182 22.06 20.36 -10.41
N THR A 183 22.14 20.69 -11.70
CA THR A 183 23.25 21.43 -12.31
C THR A 183 23.18 22.93 -11.98
N GLY A 184 22.94 23.29 -10.71
CA GLY A 184 22.98 24.67 -10.27
C GLY A 184 24.38 25.23 -10.29
N ASP A 185 24.49 26.55 -10.55
CA ASP A 185 25.71 27.34 -10.56
C ASP A 185 26.63 26.90 -9.39
N ALA A 186 27.89 26.53 -9.71
CA ALA A 186 28.85 26.01 -8.74
C ALA A 186 29.14 26.94 -7.55
N THR A 187 28.67 28.19 -7.63
CA THR A 187 28.76 29.19 -6.58
C THR A 187 27.62 29.12 -5.55
N ARG A 188 26.52 28.42 -5.85
CA ARG A 188 25.37 28.23 -4.96
C ARG A 188 25.42 26.84 -4.34
N ARG A 189 25.69 26.70 -3.05
CA ARG A 189 25.50 25.47 -2.31
C ARG A 189 24.02 25.10 -2.33
N VAL A 190 23.58 24.31 -3.33
CA VAL A 190 22.25 23.74 -3.34
C VAL A 190 22.24 22.57 -2.35
N PRO A 191 21.32 22.50 -1.40
CA PRO A 191 21.24 21.36 -0.50
C PRO A 191 21.06 20.06 -1.29
N ARG A 192 21.77 19.01 -0.89
CA ARG A 192 21.55 17.67 -1.46
C ARG A 192 20.07 17.30 -1.32
N ARG A 193 19.47 16.90 -2.40
CA ARG A 193 18.12 16.34 -2.40
C ARG A 193 18.21 14.86 -2.04
N GLN A 194 17.30 14.43 -1.19
CA GLN A 194 17.10 13.02 -0.92
C GLN A 194 15.78 12.58 -1.51
N PHE A 195 15.75 11.37 -2.03
CA PHE A 195 14.51 10.71 -2.40
C PHE A 195 13.80 10.38 -1.08
N GLU A 196 12.60 10.89 -0.90
CA GLU A 196 11.73 10.54 0.23
C GLU A 196 10.92 9.28 -0.07
N SER A 197 10.70 9.02 -1.36
CA SER A 197 9.90 7.92 -1.87
C SER A 197 10.51 7.40 -3.18
N ALA A 198 10.23 6.13 -3.49
CA ALA A 198 10.54 5.58 -4.81
C ALA A 198 9.80 6.33 -5.94
N ASP A 199 8.66 6.93 -5.63
CA ASP A 199 7.83 7.67 -6.58
C ASP A 199 8.51 8.98 -7.05
N ASP A 200 9.46 9.50 -6.26
CA ASP A 200 10.25 10.68 -6.63
C ASP A 200 11.15 10.43 -7.86
N LEU A 201 11.38 9.16 -8.23
CA LEU A 201 12.05 8.84 -9.49
C LEU A 201 11.34 9.43 -10.71
N LEU A 202 10.03 9.62 -10.65
CA LEU A 202 9.28 10.25 -11.73
C LEU A 202 9.61 11.74 -11.90
N LEU A 203 10.28 12.36 -10.91
CA LEU A 203 10.74 13.74 -10.98
C LEU A 203 12.12 13.86 -11.66
N VAL A 204 12.79 12.72 -11.89
CA VAL A 204 14.10 12.69 -12.54
C VAL A 204 13.91 12.87 -14.04
N PRO A 205 14.61 13.83 -14.68
CA PRO A 205 14.51 14.03 -16.12
C PRO A 205 14.87 12.76 -16.91
N GLY A 206 14.01 12.38 -17.84
CA GLY A 206 14.20 11.20 -18.70
C GLY A 206 13.64 9.89 -18.13
N MET A 207 13.11 9.89 -16.90
CA MET A 207 12.44 8.71 -16.34
C MET A 207 11.03 8.59 -16.94
N ASP A 208 10.74 7.45 -17.54
CA ASP A 208 9.38 7.13 -18.00
C ASP A 208 8.65 6.24 -16.99
N TYR A 209 7.31 6.24 -17.07
CA TYR A 209 6.47 5.47 -16.15
C TYR A 209 6.67 3.96 -16.28
N ALA A 210 6.94 3.45 -17.49
CA ALA A 210 7.10 2.02 -17.73
C ALA A 210 8.39 1.49 -17.08
N THR A 211 9.49 2.23 -17.23
CA THR A 211 10.76 1.94 -16.55
C THR A 211 10.62 2.05 -15.04
N TYR A 212 10.01 3.16 -14.56
CA TYR A 212 9.73 3.35 -13.14
C TYR A 212 8.92 2.18 -12.54
N ALA A 213 7.82 1.76 -13.19
CA ALA A 213 6.97 0.70 -12.67
C ALA A 213 7.70 -0.64 -12.51
N ARG A 214 8.68 -0.94 -13.40
CA ARG A 214 9.51 -2.15 -13.33
C ARG A 214 10.52 -2.09 -12.19
N ILE A 215 11.17 -0.95 -11.97
CA ILE A 215 12.24 -0.83 -10.97
C ILE A 215 11.72 -0.47 -9.58
N ARG A 216 10.52 0.11 -9.45
CA ARG A 216 9.92 0.53 -8.19
C ARG A 216 9.96 -0.51 -7.06
N PRO A 217 9.63 -1.79 -7.29
CA PRO A 217 9.68 -2.81 -6.24
C PRO A 217 11.09 -3.19 -5.81
N LEU A 218 12.12 -2.82 -6.56
CA LEU A 218 13.52 -3.22 -6.37
C LEU A 218 14.36 -2.16 -5.64
N VAL A 219 13.79 -0.97 -5.44
CA VAL A 219 14.47 0.17 -4.86
C VAL A 219 13.91 0.56 -3.50
N THR A 220 14.72 1.25 -2.73
CA THR A 220 14.32 1.89 -1.49
C THR A 220 14.82 3.32 -1.43
N ALA A 221 14.03 4.19 -0.81
CA ALA A 221 14.37 5.59 -0.54
C ALA A 221 14.65 5.80 0.95
N ASP A 222 15.22 4.79 1.62
CA ASP A 222 15.57 4.87 3.02
C ASP A 222 16.68 5.91 3.28
N THR A 223 16.68 6.46 4.47
CA THR A 223 17.67 7.46 4.90
C THR A 223 19.02 6.82 5.23
N TYR A 224 19.05 5.48 5.40
CA TYR A 224 20.26 4.74 5.72
C TYR A 224 20.94 4.23 4.46
N GLN A 225 22.04 4.84 4.20
CA GLN A 225 22.80 4.79 2.94
C GLN A 225 23.68 3.55 2.90
N HIS A 226 23.18 2.45 2.36
CA HIS A 226 24.03 1.36 1.91
C HIS A 226 24.32 1.55 0.40
N THR A 227 25.59 1.65 0.05
CA THR A 227 26.02 1.88 -1.33
C THR A 227 25.88 0.63 -2.19
N ASN A 228 26.04 -0.53 -1.57
CA ASN A 228 26.05 -1.85 -2.17
C ASN A 228 24.91 -2.71 -1.61
N VAL A 229 24.49 -3.72 -2.34
CA VAL A 229 23.35 -4.57 -1.99
C VAL A 229 23.83 -5.85 -1.29
N ASN A 230 23.14 -6.25 -0.20
CA ASN A 230 23.35 -7.54 0.43
C ASN A 230 22.67 -8.66 -0.39
N PRO A 231 23.41 -9.58 -1.02
CA PRO A 231 22.82 -10.63 -1.85
C PRO A 231 21.91 -11.59 -1.09
N LEU A 232 22.17 -11.81 0.21
CA LEU A 232 21.38 -12.72 1.02
C LEU A 232 19.98 -12.15 1.36
N ALA A 233 19.87 -10.83 1.37
CA ALA A 233 18.59 -10.12 1.59
C ALA A 233 17.89 -9.74 0.28
N ALA A 234 18.56 -9.88 -0.88
CA ALA A 234 18.09 -9.40 -2.17
C ALA A 234 17.02 -10.33 -2.77
N PRO A 235 15.87 -9.83 -3.24
CA PRO A 235 14.90 -10.63 -3.99
C PRO A 235 15.49 -11.04 -5.35
N LEU A 236 14.94 -12.10 -5.94
CA LEU A 236 15.43 -12.66 -7.21
C LEU A 236 15.66 -11.62 -8.32
N PRO A 237 14.76 -10.64 -8.55
CA PRO A 237 15.01 -9.62 -9.57
C PRO A 237 16.22 -8.73 -9.26
N VAL A 238 16.50 -8.45 -7.99
CA VAL A 238 17.71 -7.70 -7.59
C VAL A 238 18.97 -8.57 -7.76
N LEU A 239 18.90 -9.87 -7.41
CA LEU A 239 19.99 -10.80 -7.69
C LEU A 239 20.30 -10.86 -9.18
N LEU A 240 19.29 -10.77 -10.05
CA LEU A 240 19.49 -10.71 -11.50
C LEU A 240 20.26 -9.45 -11.92
N VAL A 241 19.99 -8.30 -11.29
CA VAL A 241 20.76 -7.07 -11.50
C VAL A 241 22.21 -7.25 -11.07
N LEU A 242 22.44 -7.82 -9.87
CA LEU A 242 23.78 -8.07 -9.32
C LEU A 242 24.57 -9.08 -10.16
N ALA A 243 23.89 -10.02 -10.82
CA ALA A 243 24.45 -11.01 -11.75
C ALA A 243 24.55 -10.47 -13.19
N ARG A 244 24.37 -9.17 -13.43
CA ARG A 244 24.40 -8.55 -14.77
C ARG A 244 23.50 -9.26 -15.78
N GLY A 245 22.31 -9.70 -15.34
CA GLY A 245 21.33 -10.40 -16.20
C GLY A 245 21.52 -11.92 -16.30
N ASN A 246 22.49 -12.50 -15.61
CA ASN A 246 22.68 -13.96 -15.61
C ASN A 246 21.64 -14.65 -14.69
N ALA A 247 20.57 -15.13 -15.32
CA ALA A 247 19.45 -15.77 -14.61
C ALA A 247 19.88 -17.05 -13.88
N ALA A 248 20.78 -17.84 -14.42
CA ALA A 248 21.23 -19.10 -13.82
C ALA A 248 21.97 -18.85 -12.50
N VAL A 249 22.82 -17.82 -12.45
CA VAL A 249 23.53 -17.42 -11.22
C VAL A 249 22.53 -16.89 -10.19
N ALA A 250 21.63 -15.98 -10.59
CA ALA A 250 20.64 -15.39 -9.70
C ALA A 250 19.72 -16.46 -9.08
N GLN A 251 19.20 -17.38 -9.89
CA GLN A 251 18.33 -18.47 -9.43
C GLN A 251 19.05 -19.43 -8.50
N ARG A 252 20.29 -19.83 -8.80
CA ARG A 252 21.10 -20.72 -7.94
C ARG A 252 21.28 -20.12 -6.56
N ILE A 253 21.64 -18.82 -6.47
CA ILE A 253 21.83 -18.12 -5.21
C ILE A 253 20.51 -18.04 -4.43
N ALA A 254 19.43 -17.64 -5.11
CA ALA A 254 18.10 -17.57 -4.51
C ALA A 254 17.65 -18.93 -3.95
N SER A 255 17.78 -20.02 -4.73
CA SER A 255 17.35 -21.36 -4.32
C SER A 255 18.11 -21.85 -3.09
N ARG A 256 19.44 -21.67 -3.04
CA ARG A 256 20.25 -22.08 -1.90
C ARG A 256 19.95 -21.27 -0.64
N ARG A 257 19.80 -19.95 -0.80
CA ARG A 257 19.38 -19.09 0.31
C ARG A 257 18.01 -19.48 0.85
N ASP A 258 17.03 -19.70 -0.02
CA ASP A 258 15.66 -20.03 0.36
C ASP A 258 15.55 -21.44 0.96
N ALA A 259 16.50 -22.34 0.64
CA ALA A 259 16.70 -23.62 1.29
C ALA A 259 17.37 -23.50 2.69
N GLY A 260 17.80 -22.30 3.10
CA GLY A 260 18.46 -22.08 4.39
C GLY A 260 19.90 -22.58 4.45
N GLU A 261 20.58 -22.77 3.31
CA GLU A 261 21.99 -23.16 3.28
C GLU A 261 22.87 -22.09 3.91
N ALA A 262 23.72 -22.51 4.85
CA ALA A 262 24.75 -21.62 5.41
C ALA A 262 25.87 -21.40 4.41
N GLY A 263 26.38 -20.16 4.30
CA GLY A 263 27.54 -19.84 3.46
C GLY A 263 27.24 -19.93 1.97
N VAL A 264 26.09 -19.42 1.54
CA VAL A 264 25.72 -19.37 0.11
C VAL A 264 26.81 -18.68 -0.70
N ASP A 265 27.34 -19.38 -1.71
CA ASP A 265 28.36 -18.85 -2.62
C ASP A 265 27.81 -17.74 -3.51
N THR A 266 28.30 -16.53 -3.32
CA THR A 266 27.94 -15.31 -4.06
C THR A 266 29.02 -14.86 -5.05
N THR A 267 30.08 -15.64 -5.28
CA THR A 267 31.21 -15.26 -6.15
C THR A 267 30.84 -15.04 -7.62
N GLY A 268 29.68 -15.55 -8.03
CA GLY A 268 29.14 -15.29 -9.38
C GLY A 268 28.46 -13.93 -9.58
N LEU A 269 28.37 -13.11 -8.53
CA LEU A 269 27.85 -11.76 -8.59
C LEU A 269 28.98 -10.75 -8.79
N ASP A 270 28.63 -9.56 -9.31
CA ASP A 270 29.59 -8.47 -9.46
C ASP A 270 29.99 -7.93 -8.07
N PRO A 271 31.26 -8.08 -7.65
CA PRO A 271 31.70 -7.67 -6.32
C PRO A 271 31.63 -6.15 -6.12
N ALA A 272 31.64 -5.36 -7.20
CA ALA A 272 31.49 -3.90 -7.12
C ALA A 272 30.06 -3.48 -6.73
N LEU A 273 29.08 -4.35 -6.95
CA LEU A 273 27.65 -4.08 -6.67
C LEU A 273 27.17 -4.72 -5.37
N THR A 274 27.95 -5.67 -4.84
CA THR A 274 27.57 -6.46 -3.66
C THR A 274 28.28 -5.96 -2.41
N GLY A 275 27.62 -6.10 -1.27
CA GLY A 275 28.18 -5.77 0.03
C GLY A 275 27.60 -6.63 1.13
N ALA A 276 28.40 -6.90 2.16
CA ALA A 276 27.90 -7.48 3.39
C ALA A 276 27.44 -6.33 4.30
N GLY A 277 26.17 -6.33 4.71
CA GLY A 277 25.68 -5.29 5.59
C GLY A 277 24.48 -5.76 6.41
N PHE A 278 24.57 -5.52 7.72
CA PHE A 278 23.41 -5.65 8.60
C PHE A 278 22.50 -4.46 8.35
N SER A 279 21.22 -4.74 8.14
CA SER A 279 20.21 -3.69 8.10
C SER A 279 19.54 -3.56 9.47
N GLN A 280 19.29 -2.33 9.90
CA GLN A 280 18.39 -2.02 11.02
C GLN A 280 16.97 -1.75 10.52
N PHE A 281 16.79 -1.79 9.20
CA PHE A 281 15.56 -1.49 8.50
C PHE A 281 15.09 -2.75 7.78
N PHE A 282 13.83 -3.03 7.96
CA PHE A 282 13.20 -4.24 7.43
C PHE A 282 11.89 -3.87 6.75
N ARG A 283 11.62 -4.50 5.63
CA ARG A 283 10.28 -4.55 5.05
C ARG A 283 9.60 -5.81 5.56
N VAL A 284 8.50 -5.63 6.25
CA VAL A 284 7.68 -6.75 6.75
C VAL A 284 6.39 -6.75 5.95
N THR A 285 6.17 -7.83 5.21
CA THR A 285 5.02 -7.95 4.31
C THR A 285 4.15 -9.10 4.78
N ALA A 286 2.89 -8.79 5.13
CA ALA A 286 1.87 -9.80 5.39
C ALA A 286 0.98 -9.98 4.17
N ARG A 287 0.69 -11.25 3.85
CA ARG A 287 -0.21 -11.65 2.75
C ARG A 287 -1.45 -12.31 3.34
N VAL A 288 -2.59 -11.68 3.16
CA VAL A 288 -3.90 -12.14 3.63
C VAL A 288 -4.71 -12.64 2.44
N PRO A 289 -5.16 -13.88 2.43
CA PRO A 289 -6.04 -14.36 1.38
C PRO A 289 -7.40 -13.64 1.46
N LEU A 290 -7.92 -13.22 0.31
CA LEU A 290 -9.25 -12.65 0.13
C LEU A 290 -10.13 -13.61 -0.68
N ASP A 291 -11.40 -13.31 -0.73
CA ASP A 291 -12.34 -14.04 -1.58
C ASP A 291 -11.96 -13.94 -3.07
N ALA A 292 -12.41 -14.92 -3.86
CA ALA A 292 -12.13 -15.04 -5.29
C ALA A 292 -10.63 -15.18 -5.65
N GLY A 293 -9.81 -15.72 -4.73
CA GLY A 293 -8.39 -15.98 -4.98
C GLY A 293 -7.51 -14.75 -5.04
N ARG A 294 -8.01 -13.59 -4.63
CA ARG A 294 -7.21 -12.36 -4.47
C ARG A 294 -6.38 -12.44 -3.18
N ILE A 295 -5.33 -11.64 -3.10
CA ILE A 295 -4.48 -11.54 -1.91
C ILE A 295 -4.35 -10.05 -1.56
N PHE A 296 -4.64 -9.72 -0.31
CA PHE A 296 -4.28 -8.41 0.23
C PHE A 296 -2.86 -8.49 0.77
N SER A 297 -1.98 -7.65 0.26
CA SER A 297 -0.58 -7.54 0.68
C SER A 297 -0.38 -6.20 1.39
N LEU A 298 0.03 -6.25 2.65
CA LEU A 298 0.40 -5.09 3.45
C LEU A 298 1.90 -5.16 3.74
N ALA A 299 2.63 -4.11 3.40
CA ALA A 299 4.04 -3.99 3.68
C ALA A 299 4.31 -2.79 4.60
N HIS A 300 5.05 -3.03 5.68
CA HIS A 300 5.57 -1.99 6.57
C HIS A 300 7.09 -1.96 6.46
N ASP A 301 7.64 -0.79 6.16
CA ASP A 301 9.07 -0.54 6.34
C ASP A 301 9.27 -0.08 7.79
N VAL A 302 10.04 -0.85 8.55
CA VAL A 302 10.21 -0.64 9.99
C VAL A 302 11.68 -0.57 10.38
N THR A 303 11.98 0.13 11.48
CA THR A 303 13.28 0.03 12.15
C THR A 303 13.10 -0.63 13.52
N LEU A 304 13.98 -1.57 13.84
CA LEU A 304 14.02 -2.25 15.12
C LEU A 304 14.83 -1.49 16.18
N SER A 305 15.47 -0.37 15.81
CA SER A 305 16.14 0.52 16.75
C SER A 305 15.09 1.26 17.58
N ALA A 306 14.73 0.70 18.72
CA ALA A 306 13.89 1.40 19.69
C ALA A 306 14.72 2.46 20.40
N TYR A 307 14.36 3.72 20.27
CA TYR A 307 14.74 4.73 21.24
C TYR A 307 14.04 4.37 22.56
N SER A 308 14.74 4.51 23.65
CA SER A 308 14.29 4.15 25.01
C SER A 308 12.99 4.83 25.49
N SER A 309 12.45 5.76 24.73
CA SER A 309 11.20 6.49 25.00
C SER A 309 10.00 6.04 24.15
N SER A 310 10.14 5.06 23.26
CA SER A 310 9.07 4.58 22.39
C SER A 310 8.23 3.52 23.09
N ILE A 311 6.91 3.68 23.07
CA ILE A 311 5.95 2.70 23.61
C ILE A 311 6.02 1.38 22.81
N ALA A 312 6.30 1.45 21.50
CA ALA A 312 6.49 0.29 20.65
C ALA A 312 7.98 -0.02 20.47
N PRO A 313 8.37 -1.30 20.48
CA PRO A 313 9.77 -1.72 20.33
C PRO A 313 10.30 -1.58 18.88
N TRP A 314 9.50 -1.06 17.97
CA TRP A 314 9.86 -0.72 16.59
C TRP A 314 9.20 0.59 16.17
N ARG A 315 9.69 1.18 15.10
CA ARG A 315 9.07 2.36 14.47
C ARG A 315 8.74 2.03 13.02
N THR A 316 7.50 2.24 12.63
CA THR A 316 7.06 2.16 11.22
C THR A 316 7.42 3.46 10.51
N LEU A 317 8.09 3.34 9.38
CA LEU A 317 8.54 4.45 8.54
C LEU A 317 7.60 4.66 7.37
N ARG A 318 7.12 3.55 6.78
CA ARG A 318 6.24 3.56 5.61
C ARG A 318 5.27 2.39 5.69
N THR A 319 4.08 2.62 5.17
CA THR A 319 3.04 1.59 5.01
C THR A 319 2.55 1.59 3.56
N GLN A 320 2.45 0.41 2.95
CA GLN A 320 1.93 0.22 1.61
C GLN A 320 0.97 -0.97 1.61
N GLY A 321 -0.28 -0.74 1.19
CA GLY A 321 -1.28 -1.79 1.03
C GLY A 321 -1.70 -1.91 -0.44
N GLN A 322 -1.82 -3.14 -0.93
CA GLN A 322 -2.30 -3.41 -2.30
C GLN A 322 -3.05 -4.73 -2.39
N VAL A 323 -4.01 -4.79 -3.29
CA VAL A 323 -4.70 -6.04 -3.63
C VAL A 323 -4.04 -6.61 -4.88
N LEU A 324 -3.57 -7.84 -4.78
CA LEU A 324 -2.92 -8.57 -5.85
C LEU A 324 -3.88 -9.64 -6.40
N PRO A 325 -3.85 -9.95 -7.70
CA PRO A 325 -4.54 -11.10 -8.25
C PRO A 325 -3.93 -12.41 -7.72
N ALA A 326 -4.70 -13.49 -7.77
CA ALA A 326 -4.20 -14.81 -7.43
C ALA A 326 -3.03 -15.21 -8.37
N GLY A 327 -1.95 -15.69 -7.78
CA GLY A 327 -0.79 -16.19 -8.54
C GLY A 327 0.30 -15.15 -8.84
N SER A 328 0.28 -13.95 -8.22
CA SER A 328 1.35 -12.95 -8.30
C SER A 328 2.37 -13.08 -7.18
#